data_ef1825ea0b00927b3e1a2910c887f9d1
#
_entry.id   ef1825ea0b00927b3e1a2910c887f9d1
#
_cell.length_a   1.000
_cell.length_b   1.000
_cell.length_c   1.000
_cell.angle_alpha   90.00
_cell.angle_beta   90.00
_cell.angle_gamma   90.00
#
_symmetry.space_group_name_H-M   'P 1'
#
loop_
_entity.id
_entity.type
_entity.pdbx_description
1 polymer ?
#
loop_
_entity_poly.entity_id
_entity_poly.type
_entity_poly.pdbx_seq_one_letter_code
_entity_poly.pdbx_strand_id
1 'polypeptide(L)'
;MAPPARPVWTGQIRLALVALPVKLYSALDSKEKISFNQIHEPSKQRIRYEKVAPGVGAVSSDEIVKGYEYSKGRYVLFSDEEFDALRVDSKKTLDMVQFAPADTIDPIYFDKPYYALPDGKMADEPYRVVCEALKKTKTVGLGQITMRGRSYIAAVKPYEGGLTVETVHYAQELRKANAFFDEIPGGKLDKDLIDLAEELINRKK
;
A
#
# COMPACT_ATOMS: atom_id res chain seq x y z
N MET A 1 24.05 -0.44 -11.57
CA MET A 1 23.04 -1.12 -12.37
C MET A 1 21.72 -0.39 -12.18
N ALA A 2 20.99 -0.05 -13.24
CA ALA A 2 19.71 0.66 -13.10
C ALA A 2 18.65 -0.31 -12.51
N PRO A 3 17.70 0.18 -11.68
CA PRO A 3 16.65 -0.67 -11.16
C PRO A 3 15.77 -1.21 -12.30
N PRO A 4 15.30 -2.46 -12.20
CA PRO A 4 14.59 -3.16 -13.29
C PRO A 4 13.18 -2.65 -13.57
N ALA A 5 12.69 -1.64 -12.83
CA ALA A 5 11.31 -1.14 -12.91
C ALA A 5 11.27 0.39 -13.01
N ARG A 6 10.12 0.92 -13.48
CA ARG A 6 9.85 2.37 -13.40
C ARG A 6 9.45 2.75 -11.98
N PRO A 7 9.90 3.92 -11.46
CA PRO A 7 9.47 4.40 -10.17
C PRO A 7 7.96 4.66 -10.17
N VAL A 8 7.29 4.26 -9.11
CA VAL A 8 5.85 4.53 -8.91
C VAL A 8 5.62 5.92 -8.32
N TRP A 9 6.65 6.48 -7.69
CA TRP A 9 6.65 7.81 -7.09
C TRP A 9 8.07 8.37 -7.05
N THR A 10 8.21 9.67 -7.25
CA THR A 10 9.48 10.40 -7.13
C THR A 10 9.22 11.67 -6.31
N GLY A 11 10.04 11.90 -5.31
CA GLY A 11 9.89 13.04 -4.40
C GLY A 11 10.96 13.04 -3.32
N GLN A 12 10.63 13.55 -2.15
CA GLN A 12 11.55 13.69 -1.02
C GLN A 12 10.99 13.04 0.24
N ILE A 13 11.79 12.27 0.94
CA ILE A 13 11.54 11.93 2.34
C ILE A 13 12.19 13.04 3.17
N ARG A 14 11.44 13.63 4.09
CA ARG A 14 11.92 14.73 4.93
C ARG A 14 11.91 14.35 6.40
N LEU A 15 13.06 14.59 7.03
CA LEU A 15 13.25 14.47 8.48
C LEU A 15 13.69 15.85 9.00
N ALA A 16 12.78 16.60 9.59
CA ALA A 16 12.99 17.98 10.01
C ALA A 16 13.58 18.84 8.87
N LEU A 17 14.84 19.26 8.98
CA LEU A 17 15.53 20.08 7.98
C LEU A 17 16.26 19.24 6.91
N VAL A 18 16.33 17.93 7.07
CA VAL A 18 17.00 17.03 6.12
C VAL A 18 15.99 16.55 5.08
N ALA A 19 16.23 16.85 3.82
CA ALA A 19 15.44 16.36 2.70
C ALA A 19 16.24 15.33 1.90
N LEU A 20 15.64 14.18 1.68
CA LEU A 20 16.22 13.04 0.96
C LEU A 20 15.48 12.86 -0.35
N PRO A 21 16.01 13.31 -1.49
CA PRO A 21 15.44 12.97 -2.79
C PRO A 21 15.46 11.46 -3.01
N VAL A 22 14.29 10.87 -3.29
CA VAL A 22 14.15 9.42 -3.48
C VAL A 22 13.20 9.07 -4.61
N LYS A 23 13.40 7.87 -5.15
CA LYS A 23 12.48 7.17 -6.05
C LYS A 23 11.94 5.93 -5.36
N LEU A 24 10.63 5.76 -5.38
CA LEU A 24 9.97 4.57 -4.84
C LEU A 24 9.67 3.58 -5.96
N TYR A 25 10.02 2.33 -5.72
CA TYR A 25 9.77 1.21 -6.62
C TYR A 25 8.94 0.16 -5.90
N SER A 26 7.94 -0.43 -6.58
CA SER A 26 7.20 -1.54 -5.97
C SER A 26 8.17 -2.66 -5.58
N ALA A 27 8.08 -3.11 -4.34
CA ALA A 27 8.82 -4.30 -3.90
C ALA A 27 8.17 -5.60 -4.39
N LEU A 28 6.90 -5.53 -4.83
CA LEU A 28 6.20 -6.68 -5.40
C LEU A 28 6.44 -6.75 -6.90
N ASP A 29 6.90 -7.90 -7.39
CA ASP A 29 7.00 -8.17 -8.83
C ASP A 29 5.65 -8.66 -9.35
N SER A 30 5.01 -7.82 -10.19
CA SER A 30 3.74 -8.19 -10.84
C SER A 30 3.92 -9.19 -11.99
N LYS A 31 5.14 -9.39 -12.49
CA LYS A 31 5.42 -10.31 -13.60
C LYS A 31 5.34 -11.78 -13.16
N GLU A 32 5.60 -12.04 -11.88
CA GLU A 32 5.47 -13.38 -11.29
C GLU A 32 4.00 -13.83 -11.10
N LYS A 33 3.03 -12.90 -11.28
CA LYS A 33 1.62 -13.27 -11.25
C LYS A 33 1.19 -13.89 -12.56
N ILE A 34 0.84 -15.17 -12.53
CA ILE A 34 0.22 -15.84 -13.66
C ILE A 34 -1.12 -15.16 -13.96
N SER A 35 -1.27 -14.64 -15.17
CA SER A 35 -2.51 -14.01 -15.63
C SER A 35 -3.07 -14.76 -16.82
N PHE A 36 -4.37 -15.03 -16.78
CA PHE A 36 -5.07 -15.68 -17.89
C PHE A 36 -5.92 -14.67 -18.64
N ASN A 37 -5.88 -14.75 -19.96
CA ASN A 37 -6.80 -14.00 -20.82
C ASN A 37 -8.07 -14.82 -21.03
N GLN A 38 -9.21 -14.16 -21.05
CA GLN A 38 -10.45 -14.80 -21.48
C GLN A 38 -10.47 -14.94 -23.00
N ILE A 39 -10.68 -16.17 -23.46
CA ILE A 39 -10.67 -16.53 -24.88
C ILE A 39 -12.04 -17.08 -25.23
N HIS A 40 -12.62 -16.63 -26.35
CA HIS A 40 -13.81 -17.23 -26.93
C HIS A 40 -13.43 -18.57 -27.57
N GLU A 41 -13.92 -19.66 -26.99
CA GLU A 41 -13.46 -21.02 -27.33
C GLU A 41 -13.61 -21.36 -28.84
N PRO A 42 -14.77 -21.11 -29.49
CA PRO A 42 -14.95 -21.43 -30.89
C PRO A 42 -14.03 -20.66 -31.85
N SER A 43 -13.85 -19.34 -31.62
CA SER A 43 -13.03 -18.48 -32.49
C SER A 43 -11.57 -18.36 -32.07
N LYS A 44 -11.19 -18.86 -30.87
CA LYS A 44 -9.86 -18.71 -30.24
C LYS A 44 -9.38 -17.27 -30.12
N GLN A 45 -10.30 -16.28 -30.17
CA GLN A 45 -10.00 -14.88 -30.07
C GLN A 45 -10.12 -14.40 -28.62
N ARG A 46 -9.27 -13.42 -28.23
CA ARG A 46 -9.34 -12.78 -26.93
C ARG A 46 -10.63 -11.97 -26.81
N ILE A 47 -11.36 -12.16 -25.71
CA ILE A 47 -12.54 -11.35 -25.37
C ILE A 47 -12.13 -9.90 -25.12
N ARG A 48 -12.91 -8.97 -25.64
CA ARG A 48 -12.86 -7.53 -25.36
C ARG A 48 -14.11 -7.15 -24.61
N TYR A 49 -13.99 -6.18 -23.70
CA TYR A 49 -15.14 -5.64 -22.98
C TYR A 49 -15.57 -4.33 -23.62
N GLU A 50 -16.86 -4.17 -23.80
CA GLU A 50 -17.49 -2.95 -24.24
C GLU A 50 -18.32 -2.38 -23.08
N LYS A 51 -18.30 -1.07 -22.90
CA LYS A 51 -19.11 -0.40 -21.86
C LYS A 51 -20.50 -0.19 -22.42
N VAL A 52 -21.51 -0.70 -21.71
CA VAL A 52 -22.91 -0.65 -22.13
C VAL A 52 -23.74 0.00 -21.04
N ALA A 53 -24.56 0.98 -21.42
CA ALA A 53 -25.58 1.56 -20.55
C ALA A 53 -26.93 0.88 -20.83
N PRO A 54 -27.67 0.38 -19.80
CA PRO A 54 -28.97 -0.24 -19.98
C PRO A 54 -29.97 0.69 -20.69
N GLY A 55 -30.57 0.20 -21.78
CA GLY A 55 -31.52 0.97 -22.58
C GLY A 55 -30.90 1.94 -23.59
N VAL A 56 -29.60 2.15 -23.58
CA VAL A 56 -28.86 3.02 -24.52
C VAL A 56 -28.01 2.23 -25.47
N GLY A 57 -27.34 1.17 -24.97
CA GLY A 57 -26.38 0.36 -25.73
C GLY A 57 -24.92 0.70 -25.40
N ALA A 58 -24.02 0.47 -26.33
CA ALA A 58 -22.61 0.79 -26.19
C ALA A 58 -22.38 2.29 -26.04
N VAL A 59 -21.58 2.69 -25.06
CA VAL A 59 -21.27 4.08 -24.75
C VAL A 59 -19.78 4.36 -24.82
N SER A 60 -19.42 5.56 -25.27
CA SER A 60 -18.05 5.99 -25.34
C SER A 60 -17.53 6.43 -23.97
N SER A 61 -16.19 6.49 -23.81
CA SER A 61 -15.60 6.80 -22.50
C SER A 61 -15.80 8.26 -22.07
N ASP A 62 -16.00 9.16 -23.03
CA ASP A 62 -16.27 10.59 -22.82
C ASP A 62 -17.70 10.87 -22.37
N GLU A 63 -18.63 9.93 -22.58
CA GLU A 63 -20.01 10.03 -22.08
C GLU A 63 -20.16 9.51 -20.63
N ILE A 64 -19.07 8.96 -20.04
CA ILE A 64 -19.11 8.32 -18.72
C ILE A 64 -18.54 9.27 -17.66
N VAL A 65 -19.38 9.65 -16.72
CA VAL A 65 -19.01 10.44 -15.54
C VAL A 65 -19.04 9.56 -14.28
N LYS A 66 -18.42 10.01 -13.21
CA LYS A 66 -18.45 9.34 -11.92
C LYS A 66 -19.67 9.75 -11.13
N GLY A 67 -20.40 8.79 -10.58
CA GLY A 67 -21.56 9.03 -9.73
C GLY A 67 -21.36 8.46 -8.33
N TYR A 68 -21.68 9.24 -7.28
CA TYR A 68 -21.80 8.78 -5.90
C TYR A 68 -23.27 8.49 -5.60
N GLU A 69 -23.59 7.23 -5.29
CA GLU A 69 -24.92 6.83 -4.90
C GLU A 69 -25.17 7.21 -3.44
N TYR A 70 -25.99 8.24 -3.19
CA TYR A 70 -26.34 8.66 -1.84
C TYR A 70 -27.65 8.06 -1.34
N SER A 71 -28.47 7.53 -2.25
CA SER A 71 -29.70 6.76 -1.99
C SER A 71 -29.94 5.84 -3.18
N LYS A 72 -30.64 4.72 -2.98
CA LYS A 72 -30.89 3.72 -4.03
C LYS A 72 -31.40 4.35 -5.33
N GLY A 73 -30.63 4.23 -6.39
CA GLY A 73 -30.92 4.79 -7.72
C GLY A 73 -30.75 6.31 -7.84
N ARG A 74 -30.22 7.00 -6.81
CA ARG A 74 -29.98 8.44 -6.83
C ARG A 74 -28.49 8.74 -6.72
N TYR A 75 -27.96 9.46 -7.70
CA TYR A 75 -26.53 9.73 -7.85
C TYR A 75 -26.25 11.23 -7.84
N VAL A 76 -25.18 11.63 -7.15
CA VAL A 76 -24.51 12.89 -7.42
C VAL A 76 -23.44 12.61 -8.46
N LEU A 77 -23.48 13.33 -9.58
CA LEU A 77 -22.51 13.16 -10.66
C LEU A 77 -21.35 14.14 -10.47
N PHE A 78 -20.16 13.69 -10.80
CA PHE A 78 -18.94 14.47 -10.72
C PHE A 78 -18.22 14.43 -12.05
N SER A 79 -17.81 15.59 -12.55
CA SER A 79 -16.92 15.67 -13.71
C SER A 79 -15.48 15.31 -13.33
N ASP A 80 -14.65 15.01 -14.31
CA ASP A 80 -13.24 14.74 -14.05
C ASP A 80 -12.51 15.99 -13.54
N GLU A 81 -12.93 17.19 -13.96
CA GLU A 81 -12.40 18.47 -13.46
C GLU A 81 -12.71 18.69 -11.98
N GLU A 82 -13.93 18.35 -11.53
CA GLU A 82 -14.29 18.43 -10.11
C GLU A 82 -13.46 17.43 -9.27
N PHE A 83 -13.21 16.23 -9.80
CA PHE A 83 -12.32 15.27 -9.15
C PHE A 83 -10.87 15.76 -9.12
N ASP A 84 -10.41 16.40 -10.19
CA ASP A 84 -9.05 16.93 -10.25
C ASP A 84 -8.86 18.12 -9.29
N ALA A 85 -9.90 18.93 -9.09
CA ALA A 85 -9.90 20.01 -8.09
C ALA A 85 -9.87 19.49 -6.65
N LEU A 86 -10.41 18.28 -6.38
CA LEU A 86 -10.35 17.62 -5.08
C LEU A 86 -9.05 16.85 -4.85
N ARG A 87 -8.23 16.66 -5.89
CA ARG A 87 -6.93 16.02 -5.71
C ARG A 87 -6.09 16.86 -4.76
N VAL A 88 -5.71 16.23 -3.66
CA VAL A 88 -4.71 16.81 -2.77
C VAL A 88 -3.49 17.12 -3.61
N ASP A 89 -3.10 18.40 -3.66
CA ASP A 89 -1.85 18.81 -4.32
C ASP A 89 -0.76 17.85 -3.89
N SER A 90 -0.23 17.12 -4.84
CA SER A 90 0.82 16.13 -4.61
C SER A 90 2.08 16.89 -4.19
N LYS A 91 2.15 17.30 -2.91
CA LYS A 91 3.42 17.61 -2.31
C LYS A 91 4.25 16.36 -2.47
N LYS A 92 5.20 16.38 -3.40
CA LYS A 92 6.13 15.26 -3.64
C LYS A 92 7.08 15.10 -2.44
N THR A 93 6.50 15.10 -1.24
CA THR A 93 7.21 15.04 0.03
C THR A 93 6.50 14.08 0.97
N LEU A 94 7.27 13.20 1.57
CA LEU A 94 6.87 12.37 2.70
C LEU A 94 7.57 12.96 3.93
N ASP A 95 6.82 13.68 4.75
CA ASP A 95 7.33 14.25 6.01
C ASP A 95 7.25 13.19 7.10
N MET A 96 8.39 12.77 7.64
CA MET A 96 8.43 11.89 8.83
C MET A 96 8.15 12.74 10.07
N VAL A 97 6.93 12.64 10.58
CA VAL A 97 6.44 13.47 11.69
C VAL A 97 6.47 12.75 13.03
N GLN A 98 6.56 11.43 13.01
CA GLN A 98 6.56 10.60 14.21
C GLN A 98 7.49 9.41 14.04
N PHE A 99 8.04 8.91 15.14
CA PHE A 99 8.86 7.70 15.19
C PHE A 99 8.27 6.74 16.22
N ALA A 100 8.20 5.47 15.86
CA ALA A 100 7.70 4.41 16.74
C ALA A 100 8.71 3.25 16.77
N PRO A 101 8.83 2.49 17.86
CA PRO A 101 9.61 1.25 17.85
C PRO A 101 9.10 0.31 16.74
N ALA A 102 10.03 -0.36 16.05
CA ALA A 102 9.69 -1.14 14.84
C ALA A 102 8.75 -2.33 15.12
N ASP A 103 8.73 -2.83 16.33
CA ASP A 103 7.95 -3.97 16.81
C ASP A 103 6.55 -3.60 17.37
N THR A 104 6.25 -2.30 17.46
CA THR A 104 4.97 -1.84 18.03
C THR A 104 3.85 -1.70 17.01
N ILE A 105 4.17 -1.72 15.71
CA ILE A 105 3.16 -1.65 14.65
C ILE A 105 2.79 -3.05 14.26
N ASP A 106 1.53 -3.43 14.54
CA ASP A 106 1.02 -4.74 14.17
C ASP A 106 1.07 -4.92 12.64
N PRO A 107 1.59 -6.06 12.14
CA PRO A 107 1.68 -6.36 10.71
C PRO A 107 0.37 -6.22 9.94
N ILE A 108 -0.79 -6.36 10.56
CA ILE A 108 -2.12 -6.22 9.95
C ILE A 108 -2.35 -4.82 9.35
N TYR A 109 -1.61 -3.81 9.83
CA TYR A 109 -1.73 -2.44 9.32
C TYR A 109 -0.98 -2.21 8.01
N PHE A 110 0.02 -3.04 7.67
CA PHE A 110 0.82 -2.84 6.46
C PHE A 110 0.09 -3.30 5.20
N ASP A 111 0.14 -2.49 4.12
CA ASP A 111 -0.51 -2.79 2.83
C ASP A 111 0.56 -3.05 1.75
N LYS A 112 1.20 -2.01 1.22
CA LYS A 112 2.08 -2.14 0.06
C LYS A 112 3.51 -1.70 0.36
N PRO A 113 4.49 -2.59 0.17
CA PRO A 113 5.90 -2.27 0.32
C PRO A 113 6.49 -1.66 -0.96
N TYR A 114 7.37 -0.67 -0.75
CA TYR A 114 8.16 -0.03 -1.80
C TYR A 114 9.62 0.06 -1.37
N TYR A 115 10.55 -0.19 -2.28
CA TYR A 115 11.95 0.15 -2.09
C TYR A 115 12.16 1.62 -2.37
N ALA A 116 12.80 2.33 -1.44
CA ALA A 116 13.19 3.72 -1.62
C ALA A 116 14.66 3.77 -2.01
N LEU A 117 14.97 4.29 -3.18
CA LEU A 117 16.34 4.49 -3.64
C LEU A 117 16.66 6.00 -3.65
N PRO A 118 17.90 6.41 -3.31
CA PRO A 118 18.32 7.80 -3.42
C PRO A 118 18.23 8.27 -4.88
N ASP A 119 17.79 9.51 -5.09
CA ASP A 119 17.70 10.13 -6.41
C ASP A 119 18.83 11.13 -6.61
N GLY A 120 19.90 10.66 -7.23
CA GLY A 120 21.11 11.45 -7.53
C GLY A 120 22.19 11.33 -6.45
N LYS A 121 23.44 11.58 -6.85
CA LYS A 121 24.63 11.40 -6.01
C LYS A 121 24.63 12.22 -4.71
N MET A 122 23.99 13.40 -4.73
CA MET A 122 23.91 14.26 -3.54
C MET A 122 22.95 13.68 -2.46
N ALA A 123 22.08 12.74 -2.84
CA ALA A 123 21.17 12.09 -1.92
C ALA A 123 21.82 10.90 -1.18
N ASP A 124 22.92 10.34 -1.69
CA ASP A 124 23.51 9.10 -1.21
C ASP A 124 23.96 9.18 0.26
N GLU A 125 24.66 10.23 0.63
CA GLU A 125 25.18 10.37 2.00
C GLU A 125 24.05 10.62 3.02
N PRO A 126 23.16 11.63 2.84
CA PRO A 126 22.03 11.83 3.74
C PRO A 126 21.13 10.60 3.84
N TYR A 127 20.90 9.87 2.74
CA TYR A 127 20.13 8.64 2.70
C TYR A 127 20.74 7.57 3.63
N ARG A 128 22.04 7.33 3.54
CA ARG A 128 22.76 6.37 4.38
C ARG A 128 22.72 6.77 5.86
N VAL A 129 22.83 8.06 6.15
CA VAL A 129 22.76 8.58 7.52
C VAL A 129 21.39 8.27 8.13
N VAL A 130 20.28 8.56 7.42
CA VAL A 130 18.94 8.29 7.92
C VAL A 130 18.68 6.79 8.04
N CYS A 131 19.12 5.99 7.07
CA CYS A 131 19.02 4.54 7.13
C CYS A 131 19.69 3.98 8.39
N GLU A 132 20.92 4.41 8.67
CA GLU A 132 21.69 3.94 9.81
C GLU A 132 21.12 4.45 11.14
N ALA A 133 20.59 5.68 11.18
CA ALA A 133 19.92 6.24 12.35
C ALA A 133 18.68 5.43 12.75
N LEU A 134 17.79 5.14 11.78
CA LEU A 134 16.59 4.32 12.02
C LEU A 134 16.95 2.90 12.46
N LYS A 135 18.03 2.32 11.91
CA LYS A 135 18.53 1.00 12.28
C LYS A 135 19.05 0.97 13.72
N LYS A 136 19.87 1.95 14.11
CA LYS A 136 20.43 2.06 15.46
C LYS A 136 19.37 2.31 16.52
N THR A 137 18.39 3.13 16.22
CA THR A 137 17.29 3.44 17.14
C THR A 137 16.22 2.34 17.16
N LYS A 138 16.26 1.38 16.23
CA LYS A 138 15.23 0.34 16.02
C LYS A 138 13.83 0.93 15.86
N THR A 139 13.72 2.07 15.17
CA THR A 139 12.46 2.77 14.95
C THR A 139 12.08 2.79 13.48
N VAL A 140 10.79 3.03 13.24
CA VAL A 140 10.23 3.38 11.95
C VAL A 140 9.78 4.82 11.96
N GLY A 141 10.01 5.54 10.86
CA GLY A 141 9.50 6.89 10.67
C GLY A 141 8.10 6.83 10.07
N LEU A 142 7.14 7.50 10.68
CA LEU A 142 5.77 7.59 10.20
C LEU A 142 5.50 8.96 9.61
N GLY A 143 4.81 8.99 8.49
CA GLY A 143 4.45 10.22 7.79
C GLY A 143 3.29 10.02 6.84
N GLN A 144 3.03 11.05 6.05
CA GLN A 144 1.96 11.02 5.06
C GLN A 144 2.55 11.20 3.68
N ILE A 145 2.11 10.36 2.74
CA ILE A 145 2.54 10.40 1.34
C ILE A 145 1.33 10.50 0.41
N THR A 146 1.42 11.34 -0.61
CA THR A 146 0.41 11.40 -1.66
C THR A 146 0.92 10.68 -2.90
N MET A 147 0.22 9.64 -3.31
CA MET A 147 0.50 8.86 -4.53
C MET A 147 -0.75 8.73 -5.38
N ARG A 148 -0.63 9.08 -6.67
CA ARG A 148 -1.75 8.97 -7.63
C ARG A 148 -3.03 9.68 -7.16
N GLY A 149 -2.88 10.87 -6.54
CA GLY A 149 -3.99 11.68 -6.05
C GLY A 149 -4.67 11.18 -4.77
N ARG A 150 -4.08 10.18 -4.09
CA ARG A 150 -4.56 9.66 -2.79
C ARG A 150 -3.50 9.84 -1.72
N SER A 151 -3.94 10.17 -0.53
CA SER A 151 -3.08 10.28 0.65
C SER A 151 -3.08 8.96 1.42
N TYR A 152 -1.89 8.55 1.87
CA TYR A 152 -1.65 7.33 2.63
C TYR A 152 -0.78 7.66 3.85
N ILE A 153 -0.99 6.95 4.95
CA ILE A 153 0.04 6.86 5.99
C ILE A 153 1.15 5.98 5.42
N ALA A 154 2.39 6.36 5.65
CA ALA A 154 3.56 5.62 5.23
C ALA A 154 4.52 5.40 6.39
N ALA A 155 5.04 4.19 6.49
CA ALA A 155 6.10 3.80 7.40
C ALA A 155 7.42 3.68 6.63
N VAL A 156 8.44 4.42 7.05
CA VAL A 156 9.81 4.37 6.51
C VAL A 156 10.66 3.55 7.46
N LYS A 157 11.23 2.44 6.99
CA LYS A 157 12.05 1.56 7.81
C LYS A 157 13.31 1.07 7.08
N PRO A 158 14.40 0.78 7.80
CA PRO A 158 15.58 0.16 7.19
C PRO A 158 15.30 -1.29 6.80
N TYR A 159 15.80 -1.70 5.64
CA TYR A 159 15.67 -3.06 5.12
C TYR A 159 16.88 -3.41 4.25
N GLU A 160 17.60 -4.47 4.55
CA GLU A 160 18.73 -5.03 3.76
C GLU A 160 19.73 -4.01 3.20
N GLY A 161 20.09 -3.00 4.01
CA GLY A 161 21.06 -1.96 3.63
C GLY A 161 20.48 -0.76 2.91
N GLY A 162 19.14 -0.69 2.76
CA GLY A 162 18.40 0.43 2.21
C GLY A 162 17.20 0.82 3.07
N LEU A 163 16.30 1.60 2.49
CA LEU A 163 15.03 1.98 3.08
C LEU A 163 13.86 1.36 2.32
N THR A 164 12.85 0.91 3.05
CA THR A 164 11.52 0.64 2.52
C THR A 164 10.55 1.71 2.97
N VAL A 165 9.57 1.96 2.14
CA VAL A 165 8.38 2.76 2.46
C VAL A 165 7.19 1.84 2.31
N GLU A 166 6.40 1.66 3.36
CA GLU A 166 5.21 0.82 3.32
C GLU A 166 3.98 1.67 3.59
N THR A 167 2.95 1.52 2.77
CA THR A 167 1.66 2.13 3.07
C THR A 167 1.01 1.41 4.25
N VAL A 168 0.32 2.18 5.09
CA VAL A 168 -0.30 1.70 6.33
C VAL A 168 -1.76 2.07 6.32
N HIS A 169 -2.63 1.12 6.67
CA HIS A 169 -4.05 1.34 6.82
C HIS A 169 -4.38 2.26 7.99
N TYR A 170 -5.41 3.07 7.83
CA TYR A 170 -6.01 3.77 8.98
C TYR A 170 -6.74 2.75 9.87
N ALA A 171 -6.77 3.01 11.19
CA ALA A 171 -7.43 2.12 12.14
C ALA A 171 -8.92 1.86 11.81
N GLN A 172 -9.59 2.84 11.20
CA GLN A 172 -10.99 2.71 10.76
C GLN A 172 -11.19 1.86 9.50
N GLU A 173 -10.12 1.56 8.75
CA GLU A 173 -10.18 0.67 7.60
C GLU A 173 -10.13 -0.80 8.01
N LEU A 174 -9.64 -1.07 9.21
CA LEU A 174 -9.61 -2.43 9.76
C LEU A 174 -10.90 -2.74 10.52
N ARG A 175 -11.44 -3.92 10.26
CA ARG A 175 -12.56 -4.43 11.03
C ARG A 175 -12.12 -4.76 12.45
N LYS A 176 -12.99 -4.50 13.42
CA LYS A 176 -12.71 -4.84 14.82
C LYS A 176 -12.63 -6.36 15.00
N ALA A 177 -11.50 -6.84 15.49
CA ALA A 177 -11.23 -8.28 15.66
C ALA A 177 -12.23 -8.95 16.60
N ASN A 178 -12.67 -8.26 17.66
CA ASN A 178 -13.66 -8.78 18.60
C ASN A 178 -14.98 -9.14 17.91
N ALA A 179 -15.42 -8.39 16.87
CA ALA A 179 -16.64 -8.74 16.12
C ALA A 179 -16.60 -10.15 15.47
N PHE A 180 -15.40 -10.74 15.38
CA PHE A 180 -15.20 -12.08 14.81
C PHE A 180 -14.78 -13.10 15.87
N PHE A 181 -14.00 -12.70 16.86
CA PHE A 181 -13.41 -13.64 17.82
C PHE A 181 -14.24 -13.84 19.07
N ASP A 182 -15.16 -12.90 19.39
CA ASP A 182 -16.07 -13.06 20.54
C ASP A 182 -17.05 -14.25 20.39
N GLU A 183 -17.25 -14.74 19.15
CA GLU A 183 -18.06 -15.92 18.88
C GLU A 183 -17.30 -17.25 19.10
N ILE A 184 -15.97 -17.21 19.28
CA ILE A 184 -15.17 -18.41 19.53
C ILE A 184 -15.48 -18.89 20.95
N PRO A 185 -16.01 -20.12 21.11
CA PRO A 185 -16.35 -20.62 22.42
C PRO A 185 -15.12 -20.64 23.33
N GLY A 186 -15.22 -19.98 24.47
CA GLY A 186 -14.24 -20.10 25.54
C GLY A 186 -14.34 -21.44 26.24
N GLY A 187 -13.29 -21.87 26.91
CA GLY A 187 -13.31 -23.12 27.70
C GLY A 187 -11.98 -23.40 28.37
N LYS A 188 -11.98 -24.32 29.30
CA LYS A 188 -10.78 -24.84 29.94
C LYS A 188 -10.05 -25.72 28.92
N LEU A 189 -8.84 -25.34 28.54
CA LEU A 189 -8.02 -26.14 27.64
C LEU A 189 -7.33 -27.27 28.39
N ASP A 190 -7.22 -28.43 27.74
CA ASP A 190 -6.44 -29.54 28.22
C ASP A 190 -4.94 -29.23 28.10
N LYS A 191 -4.24 -29.29 29.23
CA LYS A 191 -2.82 -28.97 29.30
C LYS A 191 -1.97 -29.92 28.46
N ASP A 192 -2.29 -31.23 28.46
CA ASP A 192 -1.53 -32.24 27.73
C ASP A 192 -1.64 -31.99 26.20
N LEU A 193 -2.79 -31.50 25.72
CA LEU A 193 -2.97 -31.13 24.32
C LEU A 193 -2.16 -29.87 23.95
N ILE A 194 -2.05 -28.91 24.86
CA ILE A 194 -1.22 -27.72 24.65
C ILE A 194 0.25 -28.14 24.56
N ASP A 195 0.74 -28.93 25.52
CA ASP A 195 2.12 -29.38 25.59
C ASP A 195 2.48 -30.20 24.32
N LEU A 196 1.57 -31.09 23.87
CA LEU A 196 1.76 -31.82 22.62
C LEU A 196 1.84 -30.89 21.38
N ALA A 197 0.99 -29.89 21.33
CA ALA A 197 1.00 -28.91 20.23
C ALA A 197 2.30 -28.11 20.21
N GLU A 198 2.80 -27.67 21.37
CA GLU A 198 4.09 -27.00 21.51
C GLU A 198 5.26 -27.88 21.05
N GLU A 199 5.26 -29.17 21.43
CA GLU A 199 6.28 -30.12 20.99
C GLU A 199 6.27 -30.27 19.46
N LEU A 200 5.09 -30.42 18.85
CA LEU A 200 4.95 -30.53 17.39
C LEU A 200 5.42 -29.27 16.65
N ILE A 201 5.13 -28.09 17.18
CA ILE A 201 5.60 -26.82 16.63
C ILE A 201 7.13 -26.73 16.70
N ASN A 202 7.70 -27.08 17.84
CA ASN A 202 9.13 -27.01 18.05
C ASN A 202 9.94 -28.02 17.20
N ARG A 203 9.35 -29.18 16.88
CA ARG A 203 9.96 -30.17 15.96
C ARG A 203 10.01 -29.70 14.51
N LYS A 204 9.20 -28.69 14.12
CA LYS A 204 9.11 -28.17 12.75
C LYS A 204 9.83 -26.82 12.57
N LYS A 205 10.43 -26.26 13.60
CA LYS A 205 11.36 -25.12 13.52
C LYS A 205 12.73 -25.57 13.01
#